data_25ac16032133cee2c5a7edd7a0eea6ff
#
_entry.id   25ac16032133cee2c5a7edd7a0eea6ff
#
_cell.length_a   1.000
_cell.length_b   1.000
_cell.length_c   1.000
_cell.angle_alpha   90.00
_cell.angle_beta   90.00
_cell.angle_gamma   90.00
#
_symmetry.space_group_name_H-M   'P 1'
#
loop_
_entity.id
_entity.type
_entity.pdbx_description
1 polymer ?
#
loop_
_entity_poly.entity_id
_entity_poly.type
_entity_poly.pdbx_seq_one_letter_code
_entity_poly.pdbx_strand_id
1 'polypeptide(L)'
;MAYIGNSPANVGNYQIVDDISSSFNGVLTTFALTVSSSSISPVKSGQLLVGLNGVMQQPDDTGTNGFKVSGSNIIFSSAPTSSSTFWSVYQGQNVDVGTPSNSTVGTSELSASGTASSSTYLRGDNTWAAIVDDDTIYTHPTTAGNKHVPTGGSSGQFLKYDS
;
A
#
# COMPACT_ATOMS: atom_id res chain seq x y z
N MET A 1 16.84 11.01 15.54
CA MET A 1 16.00 11.04 14.32
C MET A 1 15.06 9.83 14.41
N ALA A 2 13.75 10.06 14.43
CA ALA A 2 12.80 8.95 14.46
C ALA A 2 12.82 8.30 13.07
N TYR A 3 13.01 7.00 13.00
CA TYR A 3 12.92 6.23 11.77
C TYR A 3 11.44 6.15 11.37
N ILE A 4 11.09 6.77 10.25
CA ILE A 4 9.74 6.71 9.68
C ILE A 4 9.74 5.58 8.67
N GLY A 5 9.24 4.45 9.07
CA GLY A 5 9.15 3.24 8.27
C GLY A 5 9.14 2.03 9.16
N ASN A 6 8.91 0.87 8.57
CA ASN A 6 9.06 -0.37 9.30
C ASN A 6 10.54 -0.46 9.73
N SER A 7 10.80 -0.58 11.02
CA SER A 7 12.15 -0.85 11.51
C SER A 7 12.75 -1.91 10.58
N PRO A 8 14.00 -1.77 10.07
CA PRO A 8 14.66 -2.84 9.35
C PRO A 8 14.87 -3.96 10.35
N ALA A 9 13.78 -4.65 10.59
CA ALA A 9 13.71 -5.62 11.63
C ALA A 9 14.30 -6.89 11.08
N ASN A 10 14.95 -7.49 11.83
CA ASN A 10 14.97 -8.87 12.22
C ASN A 10 13.63 -9.63 12.04
N VAL A 11 12.73 -9.16 11.23
CA VAL A 11 11.43 -9.77 10.98
C VAL A 11 11.44 -10.39 9.59
N GLY A 12 12.15 -11.50 9.47
CA GLY A 12 11.71 -12.48 8.50
C GLY A 12 10.28 -12.85 8.87
N ASN A 13 9.33 -12.60 8.00
CA ASN A 13 7.95 -13.02 8.23
C ASN A 13 7.84 -14.53 7.97
N TYR A 14 8.46 -15.31 8.85
CA TYR A 14 8.40 -16.78 8.82
C TYR A 14 7.16 -17.22 9.58
N GLN A 15 6.27 -17.89 8.90
CA GLN A 15 5.03 -18.40 9.49
C GLN A 15 5.01 -19.92 9.38
N ILE A 16 4.65 -20.59 10.46
CA ILE A 16 4.44 -22.04 10.42
C ILE A 16 3.08 -22.28 9.75
N VAL A 17 3.08 -23.08 8.69
CA VAL A 17 1.87 -23.52 8.00
C VAL A 17 1.17 -24.56 8.84
N ASP A 18 -0.17 -24.49 8.87
CA ASP A 18 -0.98 -25.46 9.61
C ASP A 18 -0.76 -26.88 9.09
N ASP A 19 -0.77 -27.86 9.97
CA ASP A 19 -0.54 -29.26 9.62
C ASP A 19 -1.72 -29.82 8.79
N ILE A 20 -1.42 -30.28 7.59
CA ILE A 20 -2.38 -30.89 6.65
C ILE A 20 -2.29 -32.40 6.60
N SER A 21 -1.48 -33.03 7.45
CA SER A 21 -1.25 -34.50 7.45
C SER A 21 -2.54 -35.31 7.56
N SER A 22 -3.51 -34.82 8.33
CA SER A 22 -4.81 -35.48 8.50
C SER A 22 -5.64 -35.63 7.22
N SER A 23 -5.33 -34.84 6.19
CA SER A 23 -5.98 -34.87 4.89
C SER A 23 -5.30 -35.81 3.88
N PHE A 24 -4.17 -36.37 4.23
CA PHE A 24 -3.44 -37.28 3.36
C PHE A 24 -4.11 -38.66 3.25
N ASN A 25 -4.24 -39.18 2.07
CA ASN A 25 -4.96 -40.43 1.79
C ASN A 25 -4.32 -41.31 0.72
N GLY A 26 -3.15 -40.96 0.20
CA GLY A 26 -2.47 -41.69 -0.87
C GLY A 26 -3.06 -41.48 -2.27
N VAL A 27 -4.07 -40.62 -2.41
CA VAL A 27 -4.76 -40.34 -3.69
C VAL A 27 -4.72 -38.86 -4.04
N LEU A 28 -5.07 -38.02 -3.10
CA LEU A 28 -5.07 -36.56 -3.27
C LEU A 28 -3.65 -35.99 -3.28
N THR A 29 -3.42 -35.06 -4.19
CA THR A 29 -2.15 -34.33 -4.31
C THR A 29 -2.27 -32.84 -3.95
N THR A 30 -3.49 -32.32 -3.85
CA THR A 30 -3.76 -30.89 -3.68
C THR A 30 -4.37 -30.60 -2.32
N PHE A 31 -3.78 -29.68 -1.57
CA PHE A 31 -4.19 -29.34 -0.20
C PHE A 31 -4.17 -27.82 -0.01
N ALA A 32 -5.14 -27.29 0.74
CA ALA A 32 -5.19 -25.87 1.09
C ALA A 32 -4.10 -25.52 2.10
N LEU A 33 -3.49 -24.36 1.92
CA LEU A 33 -2.47 -23.82 2.82
C LEU A 33 -3.09 -22.76 3.73
N THR A 34 -2.94 -22.95 5.02
CA THR A 34 -3.37 -22.01 6.04
C THR A 34 -2.25 -21.75 7.07
N VAL A 35 -2.31 -20.59 7.71
CA VAL A 35 -1.54 -20.21 8.89
C VAL A 35 -2.51 -19.72 9.94
N SER A 36 -2.56 -20.36 11.10
CA SER A 36 -3.55 -20.05 12.14
C SER A 36 -4.99 -20.02 11.58
N SER A 37 -5.32 -20.99 10.74
CA SER A 37 -6.62 -21.14 10.04
C SER A 37 -6.94 -20.04 9.01
N SER A 38 -6.03 -19.11 8.74
CA SER A 38 -6.17 -18.11 7.70
C SER A 38 -5.47 -18.56 6.41
N SER A 39 -6.14 -18.46 5.27
CA SER A 39 -5.60 -18.87 3.97
C SER A 39 -4.38 -18.02 3.59
N ILE A 40 -3.34 -18.67 3.09
CA ILE A 40 -2.14 -18.02 2.54
C ILE A 40 -2.02 -18.32 1.05
N SER A 41 -1.43 -17.41 0.29
CA SER A 41 -1.24 -17.56 -1.16
C SER A 41 0.20 -17.27 -1.55
N PRO A 42 1.12 -18.24 -1.43
CA PRO A 42 2.48 -18.08 -1.90
C PRO A 42 2.51 -17.88 -3.41
N VAL A 43 3.33 -16.94 -3.90
CA VAL A 43 3.46 -16.63 -5.33
C VAL A 43 4.32 -17.67 -6.05
N LYS A 44 5.29 -18.23 -5.33
CA LYS A 44 6.27 -19.21 -5.84
C LYS A 44 6.46 -20.34 -4.86
N SER A 45 6.70 -21.55 -5.38
CA SER A 45 6.98 -22.73 -4.56
C SER A 45 8.18 -22.55 -3.65
N GLY A 46 9.19 -21.80 -4.08
CA GLY A 46 10.36 -21.47 -3.27
C GLY A 46 10.11 -20.60 -2.04
N GLN A 47 8.90 -20.07 -1.86
CA GLN A 47 8.49 -19.37 -0.63
C GLN A 47 8.09 -20.34 0.50
N LEU A 48 7.97 -21.62 0.19
CA LEU A 48 7.69 -22.65 1.19
C LEU A 48 8.91 -23.55 1.41
N LEU A 49 9.19 -23.80 2.65
CA LEU A 49 10.09 -24.88 3.08
C LEU A 49 9.20 -26.03 3.53
N VAL A 50 9.19 -27.13 2.81
CA VAL A 50 8.26 -28.25 3.03
C VAL A 50 9.01 -29.51 3.40
N GLY A 51 8.60 -30.18 4.47
CA GLY A 51 9.06 -31.49 4.89
C GLY A 51 7.92 -32.52 4.88
N LEU A 52 8.14 -33.67 4.25
CA LEU A 52 7.30 -34.85 4.37
C LEU A 52 8.11 -35.97 5.05
N ASN A 53 7.58 -36.54 6.12
CA ASN A 53 8.27 -37.60 6.89
C ASN A 53 9.71 -37.21 7.29
N GLY A 54 9.95 -35.91 7.56
CA GLY A 54 11.26 -35.37 7.87
C GLY A 54 12.20 -35.19 6.66
N VAL A 55 11.73 -35.46 5.44
CA VAL A 55 12.50 -35.26 4.20
C VAL A 55 12.06 -34.00 3.51
N MET A 56 13.02 -33.13 3.22
CA MET A 56 12.79 -31.89 2.51
C MET A 56 12.30 -32.17 1.09
N GLN A 57 11.22 -31.51 0.70
CA GLN A 57 10.65 -31.59 -0.64
C GLN A 57 11.19 -30.47 -1.53
N GLN A 58 11.49 -30.81 -2.77
CA GLN A 58 11.97 -29.85 -3.75
C GLN A 58 10.83 -28.94 -4.21
N PRO A 59 10.99 -27.60 -4.11
CA PRO A 59 10.05 -26.69 -4.75
C PRO A 59 10.26 -26.72 -6.27
N ASP A 60 9.20 -26.99 -7.04
CA ASP A 60 9.26 -27.08 -8.49
C ASP A 60 7.97 -26.51 -9.11
N ASP A 61 8.02 -25.26 -9.57
CA ASP A 61 6.86 -24.58 -10.19
C ASP A 61 6.33 -25.31 -11.43
N THR A 62 7.11 -26.23 -12.05
CA THR A 62 6.64 -27.08 -13.14
C THR A 62 5.70 -28.20 -12.65
N GLY A 63 5.86 -28.60 -11.39
CA GLY A 63 5.09 -29.66 -10.75
C GLY A 63 5.55 -31.07 -11.11
N THR A 64 6.74 -31.23 -11.67
CA THR A 64 7.30 -32.53 -12.05
C THR A 64 7.89 -33.24 -10.82
N ASN A 65 8.51 -32.49 -9.90
CA ASN A 65 9.18 -33.03 -8.72
C ASN A 65 8.66 -32.35 -7.45
N GLY A 66 8.76 -33.04 -6.32
CA GLY A 66 8.45 -32.53 -5.01
C GLY A 66 7.06 -31.86 -4.95
N PHE A 67 7.00 -30.52 -5.00
CA PHE A 67 5.73 -29.81 -4.93
C PHE A 67 5.75 -28.49 -5.69
N LYS A 68 4.57 -28.02 -6.06
CA LYS A 68 4.29 -26.64 -6.53
C LYS A 68 3.20 -25.98 -5.71
N VAL A 69 3.06 -24.65 -5.87
CA VAL A 69 1.94 -23.90 -5.33
C VAL A 69 1.05 -23.36 -6.45
N SER A 70 -0.24 -23.26 -6.19
CA SER A 70 -1.22 -22.66 -7.09
C SER A 70 -2.31 -21.97 -6.27
N GLY A 71 -2.34 -20.64 -6.31
CA GLY A 71 -3.21 -19.86 -5.41
C GLY A 71 -2.91 -20.20 -3.96
N SER A 72 -3.94 -20.59 -3.22
CA SER A 72 -3.80 -20.97 -1.80
C SER A 72 -3.57 -22.46 -1.58
N ASN A 73 -3.10 -23.20 -2.60
CA ASN A 73 -2.93 -24.63 -2.50
C ASN A 73 -1.47 -25.05 -2.73
N ILE A 74 -1.04 -26.07 -1.99
CA ILE A 74 0.13 -26.88 -2.32
C ILE A 74 -0.31 -28.10 -3.15
N ILE A 75 0.47 -28.42 -4.17
CA ILE A 75 0.24 -29.58 -5.05
C ILE A 75 1.51 -30.42 -5.07
N PHE A 76 1.44 -31.62 -4.51
CA PHE A 76 2.55 -32.57 -4.54
C PHE A 76 2.60 -33.30 -5.89
N SER A 77 3.80 -33.61 -6.35
CA SER A 77 4.02 -34.42 -7.56
C SER A 77 3.55 -35.87 -7.39
N SER A 78 3.52 -36.37 -6.15
CA SER A 78 2.99 -37.70 -5.78
C SER A 78 2.13 -37.55 -4.52
N ALA A 79 1.02 -38.29 -4.47
CA ALA A 79 0.10 -38.23 -3.35
C ALA A 79 0.73 -38.73 -2.05
N PRO A 80 0.77 -37.93 -0.97
CA PRO A 80 1.25 -38.37 0.34
C PRO A 80 0.32 -39.45 0.91
N THR A 81 0.90 -40.50 1.51
CA THR A 81 0.15 -41.58 2.15
C THR A 81 -0.52 -41.08 3.43
N SER A 82 -1.55 -41.80 3.90
CA SER A 82 -2.26 -41.47 5.14
C SER A 82 -1.39 -41.53 6.42
N SER A 83 -0.21 -42.15 6.34
CA SER A 83 0.77 -42.20 7.43
C SER A 83 1.86 -41.13 7.32
N SER A 84 1.84 -40.32 6.25
CA SER A 84 2.85 -39.27 6.07
C SER A 84 2.59 -38.11 7.01
N THR A 85 3.69 -37.54 7.52
CA THR A 85 3.68 -36.32 8.35
C THR A 85 4.08 -35.12 7.52
N PHE A 86 3.47 -33.98 7.80
CA PHE A 86 3.73 -32.72 7.12
C PHE A 86 4.26 -31.67 8.08
N TRP A 87 5.21 -30.89 7.60
CA TRP A 87 5.69 -29.69 8.25
C TRP A 87 6.08 -28.67 7.19
N SER A 88 5.73 -27.42 7.40
CA SER A 88 6.12 -26.38 6.45
C SER A 88 6.27 -25.02 7.11
N VAL A 89 7.20 -24.23 6.57
CA VAL A 89 7.37 -22.81 6.89
C VAL A 89 7.12 -21.98 5.64
N TYR A 90 6.22 -21.04 5.76
CA TYR A 90 6.03 -19.99 4.76
C TYR A 90 7.02 -18.85 5.02
N GLN A 91 7.86 -18.62 4.04
CA GLN A 91 8.80 -17.50 4.01
C GLN A 91 8.12 -16.34 3.27
N GLY A 92 7.31 -15.61 4.02
CA GLY A 92 6.62 -14.43 3.47
C GLY A 92 7.63 -13.38 3.01
N GLN A 93 7.39 -12.74 1.89
CA GLN A 93 8.16 -11.56 1.53
C GLN A 93 7.95 -10.48 2.56
N ASN A 94 9.04 -9.91 3.10
CA ASN A 94 8.99 -8.55 3.59
C ASN A 94 8.55 -7.67 2.42
N VAL A 95 7.33 -7.19 2.46
CA VAL A 95 6.95 -6.06 1.62
C VAL A 95 7.68 -4.87 2.21
N ASP A 96 8.88 -4.62 1.71
CA ASP A 96 9.51 -3.32 1.90
C ASP A 96 8.58 -2.32 1.23
N VAL A 97 7.84 -1.57 2.07
CA VAL A 97 7.10 -0.40 1.61
C VAL A 97 8.14 0.68 1.35
N GLY A 98 8.96 0.44 0.35
CA GLY A 98 9.98 1.35 -0.11
C GLY A 98 9.38 2.66 -0.61
N THR A 99 10.25 3.60 -0.93
CA THR A 99 9.83 4.82 -1.62
C THR A 99 9.14 4.42 -2.94
N PRO A 100 7.90 4.85 -3.18
CA PRO A 100 7.25 4.60 -4.46
C PRO A 100 8.13 5.07 -5.62
N SER A 101 8.14 4.32 -6.70
CA SER A 101 8.84 4.74 -7.91
C SER A 101 8.30 6.08 -8.41
N ASN A 102 9.15 6.86 -9.10
CA ASN A 102 8.72 8.13 -9.64
C ASN A 102 7.46 7.96 -10.53
N SER A 103 6.49 8.85 -10.34
CA SER A 103 5.22 8.87 -11.08
C SER A 103 4.28 7.67 -10.84
N THR A 104 4.48 6.90 -9.76
CA THR A 104 3.60 5.76 -9.43
C THR A 104 2.53 6.10 -8.40
N VAL A 105 2.63 7.26 -7.73
CA VAL A 105 1.59 7.76 -6.82
C VAL A 105 0.78 8.81 -7.56
N GLY A 106 -0.41 8.44 -7.96
CA GLY A 106 -1.40 9.34 -8.56
C GLY A 106 -2.41 9.86 -7.54
N THR A 107 -3.43 10.58 -8.02
CA THR A 107 -4.50 11.09 -7.17
C THR A 107 -5.40 9.99 -6.62
N SER A 108 -5.46 8.84 -7.27
CA SER A 108 -6.20 7.64 -6.83
C SER A 108 -5.58 6.94 -5.63
N GLU A 109 -4.26 7.05 -5.47
CA GLU A 109 -3.53 6.46 -4.35
C GLU A 109 -3.53 7.37 -3.11
N LEU A 110 -3.91 8.65 -3.30
CA LEU A 110 -4.08 9.57 -2.20
C LEU A 110 -5.47 9.37 -1.58
N SER A 111 -5.51 9.02 -0.31
CA SER A 111 -6.76 8.90 0.47
C SER A 111 -7.41 10.27 0.75
N ALA A 112 -7.37 11.17 -0.23
CA ALA A 112 -7.88 12.53 -0.10
C ALA A 112 -9.36 12.61 -0.49
N SER A 113 -10.13 13.41 0.24
CA SER A 113 -11.53 13.69 -0.09
C SER A 113 -11.65 14.86 -1.08
N GLY A 114 -12.73 14.88 -1.85
CA GLY A 114 -12.95 15.87 -2.91
C GLY A 114 -12.38 15.42 -4.26
N THR A 115 -12.34 16.32 -5.24
CA THR A 115 -11.90 16.03 -6.60
C THR A 115 -10.67 16.83 -6.97
N ALA A 116 -9.60 16.14 -7.38
CA ALA A 116 -8.41 16.77 -7.93
C ALA A 116 -8.73 17.40 -9.30
N SER A 117 -8.33 18.63 -9.51
CA SER A 117 -8.49 19.34 -10.80
C SER A 117 -7.45 20.44 -10.95
N SER A 118 -7.41 21.09 -12.12
CA SER A 118 -6.55 22.27 -12.35
C SER A 118 -6.92 23.49 -11.49
N SER A 119 -8.10 23.49 -10.87
CA SER A 119 -8.61 24.57 -10.01
C SER A 119 -8.67 24.20 -8.53
N THR A 120 -8.05 23.07 -8.15
CA THR A 120 -8.01 22.63 -6.75
C THR A 120 -6.58 22.36 -6.29
N TYR A 121 -6.34 22.48 -5.00
CA TYR A 121 -5.09 22.12 -4.33
C TYR A 121 -5.35 21.18 -3.16
N LEU A 122 -4.37 20.34 -2.83
CA LEU A 122 -4.45 19.46 -1.67
C LEU A 122 -4.10 20.24 -0.40
N ARG A 123 -5.04 20.28 0.53
CA ARG A 123 -4.85 20.92 1.85
C ARG A 123 -4.17 19.97 2.83
N GLY A 124 -3.63 20.55 3.91
CA GLY A 124 -3.00 19.80 4.99
C GLY A 124 -3.94 18.88 5.79
N ASP A 125 -5.24 19.01 5.63
CA ASP A 125 -6.28 18.11 6.16
C ASP A 125 -6.65 16.96 5.21
N ASN A 126 -5.85 16.76 4.16
CA ASN A 126 -6.04 15.74 3.12
C ASN A 126 -7.33 15.91 2.32
N THR A 127 -7.75 17.15 2.07
CA THR A 127 -8.90 17.48 1.21
C THR A 127 -8.46 18.29 -0.02
N TRP A 128 -9.09 18.01 -1.17
CA TRP A 128 -8.96 18.86 -2.37
C TRP A 128 -9.88 20.06 -2.23
N ALA A 129 -9.33 21.26 -2.13
CA ALA A 129 -10.06 22.50 -2.00
C ALA A 129 -9.90 23.39 -3.24
N ALA A 130 -10.93 24.11 -3.59
CA ALA A 130 -10.85 25.07 -4.68
C ALA A 130 -9.82 26.18 -4.36
N ILE A 131 -9.06 26.57 -5.39
CA ILE A 131 -8.25 27.79 -5.32
C ILE A 131 -9.28 28.94 -5.34
N VAL A 132 -9.52 29.52 -4.18
CA VAL A 132 -10.28 30.75 -4.07
C VAL A 132 -9.28 31.86 -4.36
N ASP A 133 -9.35 32.40 -5.56
CA ASP A 133 -8.68 33.66 -5.85
C ASP A 133 -9.48 34.75 -5.13
N ASP A 134 -9.04 35.07 -3.92
CA ASP A 134 -9.60 36.16 -3.11
C ASP A 134 -8.91 37.49 -3.47
N ASP A 135 -8.28 37.55 -4.64
CA ASP A 135 -7.85 38.79 -5.24
C ASP A 135 -9.07 39.53 -5.79
N THR A 136 -10.02 39.74 -4.87
CA THR A 136 -11.08 40.72 -5.11
C THR A 136 -10.39 42.05 -5.38
N ILE A 137 -10.69 42.61 -6.55
CA ILE A 137 -10.32 43.98 -6.88
C ILE A 137 -10.46 44.81 -5.61
N TYR A 138 -9.34 45.24 -5.04
CA TYR A 138 -9.36 46.04 -3.83
C TYR A 138 -10.16 47.32 -4.09
N THR A 139 -11.40 47.34 -3.60
CA THR A 139 -12.23 48.51 -3.68
C THR A 139 -11.86 49.43 -2.54
N HIS A 140 -11.25 50.55 -2.86
CA HIS A 140 -10.92 51.54 -1.85
C HIS A 140 -12.17 51.97 -1.06
N PRO A 141 -12.13 51.85 0.27
CA PRO A 141 -13.26 52.31 1.08
C PRO A 141 -13.48 53.79 0.86
N THR A 142 -14.71 54.16 0.56
CA THR A 142 -15.12 55.57 0.37
C THR A 142 -15.58 56.22 1.68
N THR A 143 -15.64 55.43 2.76
CA THR A 143 -16.10 55.91 4.08
C THR A 143 -15.02 56.74 4.78
N ALA A 144 -15.42 57.81 5.44
CA ALA A 144 -14.48 58.65 6.18
C ALA A 144 -13.75 57.84 7.25
N GLY A 145 -12.42 58.02 7.36
CA GLY A 145 -11.53 57.33 8.27
C GLY A 145 -10.72 56.16 7.66
N ASN A 146 -11.16 55.55 6.55
CA ASN A 146 -10.47 54.46 5.85
C ASN A 146 -10.05 54.84 4.43
N LYS A 147 -10.06 56.12 4.10
CA LYS A 147 -9.71 56.60 2.76
C LYS A 147 -8.23 56.66 2.55
N HIS A 148 -7.76 55.90 1.61
CA HIS A 148 -6.38 56.05 1.11
C HIS A 148 -6.30 57.17 0.04
N VAL A 149 -7.44 57.61 -0.47
CA VAL A 149 -7.51 58.67 -1.45
C VAL A 149 -8.59 59.70 -1.01
N PRO A 150 -8.34 60.99 -1.04
CA PRO A 150 -9.30 62.00 -0.67
C PRO A 150 -10.57 61.95 -1.59
N THR A 151 -11.75 62.13 -1.00
CA THR A 151 -12.97 62.32 -1.80
C THR A 151 -12.99 63.72 -2.40
N GLY A 152 -13.43 63.86 -3.63
CA GLY A 152 -13.63 65.15 -4.31
C GLY A 152 -12.55 65.49 -5.33
N GLY A 153 -11.60 64.59 -5.58
CA GLY A 153 -10.69 64.74 -6.70
C GLY A 153 -11.36 64.54 -8.04
N SER A 154 -10.99 65.29 -9.04
CA SER A 154 -11.41 65.13 -10.42
C SER A 154 -10.41 64.30 -11.22
N SER A 155 -10.83 63.67 -12.31
CA SER A 155 -9.94 62.94 -13.22
C SER A 155 -8.76 63.80 -13.63
N GLY A 156 -7.53 63.28 -13.48
CA GLY A 156 -6.30 63.98 -13.81
C GLY A 156 -5.65 64.77 -12.67
N GLN A 157 -6.22 64.78 -11.45
CA GLN A 157 -5.59 65.38 -10.28
C GLN A 157 -4.62 64.40 -9.63
N PHE A 158 -3.44 64.92 -9.29
CA PHE A 158 -2.41 64.18 -8.50
C PHE A 158 -2.50 64.57 -7.03
N LEU A 159 -2.26 63.61 -6.15
CA LEU A 159 -2.11 63.89 -4.75
C LEU A 159 -0.85 64.75 -4.55
N LYS A 160 -0.98 65.95 -3.98
CA LYS A 160 0.10 66.83 -3.61
C LYS A 160 0.27 66.76 -2.09
N TYR A 161 1.48 66.56 -1.65
CA TYR A 161 1.83 66.71 -0.23
C TYR A 161 2.01 68.24 0.04
N ASP A 162 1.18 68.79 0.87
CA ASP A 162 1.37 70.14 1.40
C ASP A 162 1.99 69.98 2.81
N SER A 163 3.22 70.46 2.93
CA SER A 163 3.99 70.54 4.19
C SER A 163 3.50 71.64 5.09
#